data_552292c038ee14079698d166148edb99
#
_entry.id   552292c038ee14079698d166148edb99
#
_cell.length_a   1.000
_cell.length_b   1.000
_cell.length_c   1.000
_cell.angle_alpha   90.00
_cell.angle_beta   90.00
_cell.angle_gamma   90.00
#
_symmetry.space_group_name_H-M   'P 1'
#
loop_
_entity.id
_entity.type
_entity.pdbx_description
1 polymer ?
#
loop_
_entity_poly.entity_id
_entity_poly.type
_entity_poly.pdbx_seq_one_letter_code
_entity_poly.pdbx_strand_id
1 'polypeptide(L)'
;MTTTLRECNDRGFECCILSDCTGGFDQQMVITSLDIICCQDGLFGYIGHSSDFFAQASKSRDLTPPSTPPASEDALLSIAELQQRYKSGLTDPEMVINSVFDRIEKYEAIDPAVWISKQSRGDALAAAKALSTKYAAKPSPPLFGVPFALKDNVDVDGITTTATCPTFAYVAQSTAPAVQLLLDAGALYIGKLNMDQLATGLSGCRSPYGTPHSVYSKEHISGGSSSGSGVAVAAGLVSFALGTDTAGSGRIPAAFNGVVGFKPTKGTISARGTVPACKSLDTLSIIAPSLTDARKVWYIMDQYDSLDPYAKPPLSLSLWKQEFRGPKEGGFTFAVPPRSVLDICSKEYRDLFEASVQKLRSCGGRLVEIDYAPFSKAGDLLYDASLVHERIASIGYDFLVKNVDSLHPTTKALFQAALESGLKPWNVFHDQALRAQYTMQAQRTFNTLEGGIDVLVVPSAPCHPTIKEMEVEPISLNAKVGTFTHAANVVDLCGVSVNAGWVENEGGKLPFGITFLGGSGMDGKVLDIVAVFGDTVEEGAQKL
;
A
#
# COMPACT_ATOMS: atom_id res chain seq x y z
N MET A 1 -2.96 -34.71 -10.65
CA MET A 1 -2.30 -33.78 -11.58
C MET A 1 -3.07 -32.45 -11.67
N THR A 2 -4.31 -32.45 -12.15
CA THR A 2 -5.14 -31.23 -12.28
C THR A 2 -5.30 -30.43 -10.97
N THR A 3 -5.46 -31.09 -9.82
CA THR A 3 -5.59 -30.43 -8.51
C THR A 3 -4.30 -29.70 -8.10
N THR A 4 -3.14 -30.31 -8.32
CA THR A 4 -1.85 -29.70 -7.98
C THR A 4 -1.54 -28.50 -8.87
N LEU A 5 -1.85 -28.59 -10.18
CA LEU A 5 -1.68 -27.47 -11.11
C LEU A 5 -2.59 -26.31 -10.77
N ARG A 6 -3.86 -26.58 -10.49
CA ARG A 6 -4.82 -25.56 -10.06
C ARG A 6 -4.34 -24.88 -8.78
N GLU A 7 -3.87 -25.63 -7.78
CA GLU A 7 -3.36 -25.10 -6.54
C GLU A 7 -2.09 -24.24 -6.75
N CYS A 8 -1.19 -24.65 -7.66
CA CYS A 8 -0.02 -23.85 -8.01
C CYS A 8 -0.40 -22.57 -8.74
N ASN A 9 -1.34 -22.66 -9.70
CA ASN A 9 -1.82 -21.49 -10.43
C ASN A 9 -2.59 -20.52 -9.51
N ASP A 10 -3.40 -21.03 -8.61
CA ASP A 10 -4.11 -20.24 -7.59
C ASP A 10 -3.15 -19.52 -6.64
N ARG A 11 -1.90 -20.00 -6.54
CA ARG A 11 -0.80 -19.36 -5.79
C ARG A 11 0.07 -18.43 -6.64
N GLY A 12 -0.34 -18.18 -7.89
CA GLY A 12 0.36 -17.24 -8.80
C GLY A 12 1.59 -17.83 -9.50
N PHE A 13 1.69 -19.16 -9.60
CA PHE A 13 2.73 -19.81 -10.40
C PHE A 13 2.22 -20.12 -11.80
N GLU A 14 2.94 -19.66 -12.83
CA GLU A 14 2.74 -20.17 -14.18
C GLU A 14 3.22 -21.62 -14.25
N CYS A 15 2.32 -22.52 -14.61
CA CYS A 15 2.59 -23.94 -14.64
C CYS A 15 2.68 -24.46 -16.07
N CYS A 16 3.72 -25.24 -16.35
CA CYS A 16 3.86 -25.97 -17.61
C CYS A 16 3.93 -27.47 -17.33
N ILE A 17 3.11 -28.26 -18.04
CA ILE A 17 3.23 -29.72 -18.03
C ILE A 17 4.01 -30.17 -19.27
N LEU A 18 5.01 -31.02 -19.03
CA LEU A 18 5.72 -31.68 -20.11
C LEU A 18 4.91 -32.94 -20.52
N SER A 19 4.28 -32.88 -21.68
CA SER A 19 3.32 -33.88 -22.14
C SER A 19 3.94 -35.27 -22.30
N ASP A 20 5.18 -35.36 -22.72
CA ASP A 20 5.96 -36.58 -22.90
C ASP A 20 6.51 -37.18 -21.58
N CYS A 21 6.50 -36.40 -20.51
CA CYS A 21 6.89 -36.82 -19.15
C CYS A 21 5.68 -37.16 -18.28
N THR A 22 4.47 -37.11 -18.84
CA THR A 22 3.22 -37.32 -18.11
C THR A 22 2.63 -38.68 -18.48
N GLY A 23 2.36 -39.51 -17.47
CA GLY A 23 1.79 -40.85 -17.66
C GLY A 23 0.56 -41.11 -16.76
N GLY A 24 -0.22 -42.10 -17.12
CA GLY A 24 -1.39 -42.58 -16.36
C GLY A 24 -1.76 -43.99 -16.79
N PHE A 25 -2.70 -44.62 -16.06
CA PHE A 25 -3.18 -45.97 -16.35
C PHE A 25 -4.06 -46.05 -17.63
N ASP A 26 -4.61 -44.94 -18.04
CA ASP A 26 -5.47 -44.83 -19.23
C ASP A 26 -5.03 -43.62 -20.05
N GLN A 27 -4.63 -43.88 -21.29
CA GLN A 27 -4.10 -42.87 -22.19
C GLN A 27 -5.16 -41.82 -22.58
N GLN A 28 -6.44 -42.24 -22.71
CA GLN A 28 -7.51 -41.32 -23.02
C GLN A 28 -7.81 -40.37 -21.86
N MET A 29 -7.70 -40.85 -20.62
CA MET A 29 -7.81 -40.00 -19.43
C MET A 29 -6.67 -39.00 -19.31
N VAL A 30 -5.43 -39.37 -19.70
CA VAL A 30 -4.30 -38.47 -19.76
C VAL A 30 -4.53 -37.35 -20.76
N ILE A 31 -4.95 -37.70 -22.00
CA ILE A 31 -5.25 -36.72 -23.06
C ILE A 31 -6.37 -35.78 -22.61
N THR A 32 -7.49 -36.31 -22.09
CA THR A 32 -8.57 -35.47 -21.59
C THR A 32 -8.14 -34.52 -20.45
N SER A 33 -7.26 -34.98 -19.56
CA SER A 33 -6.73 -34.15 -18.48
C SER A 33 -5.82 -33.03 -19.00
N LEU A 34 -5.04 -33.31 -20.06
CA LEU A 34 -4.19 -32.30 -20.71
C LEU A 34 -5.08 -31.28 -21.46
N ASP A 35 -6.13 -31.74 -22.16
CA ASP A 35 -7.09 -30.85 -22.84
C ASP A 35 -7.80 -29.90 -21.85
N ILE A 36 -8.17 -30.40 -20.66
CA ILE A 36 -8.76 -29.56 -19.60
C ILE A 36 -7.78 -28.50 -19.13
N ILE A 37 -6.49 -28.81 -19.07
CA ILE A 37 -5.45 -27.85 -18.62
C ILE A 37 -5.27 -26.75 -19.65
N CYS A 38 -5.34 -27.06 -20.93
CA CYS A 38 -5.23 -26.10 -22.04
C CYS A 38 -6.55 -25.40 -22.39
N CYS A 39 -7.70 -25.81 -21.80
CA CYS A 39 -8.95 -25.14 -22.10
C CYS A 39 -8.94 -23.69 -21.67
N GLN A 40 -9.65 -22.82 -22.36
CA GLN A 40 -9.73 -21.39 -22.12
C GLN A 40 -8.33 -20.70 -22.14
N ASP A 41 -7.55 -20.97 -23.19
CA ASP A 41 -6.26 -20.35 -23.46
C ASP A 41 -5.22 -20.47 -22.33
N GLY A 42 -5.18 -21.63 -21.68
CA GLY A 42 -4.20 -21.93 -20.63
C GLY A 42 -4.60 -21.46 -19.24
N LEU A 43 -5.89 -21.37 -18.95
CA LEU A 43 -6.42 -20.95 -17.64
C LEU A 43 -5.79 -21.68 -16.44
N PHE A 44 -5.39 -22.96 -16.63
CA PHE A 44 -4.77 -23.78 -15.59
C PHE A 44 -3.28 -24.08 -15.83
N GLY A 45 -2.71 -23.62 -16.93
CA GLY A 45 -1.32 -23.84 -17.28
C GLY A 45 -1.11 -24.10 -18.78
N TYR A 46 0.13 -24.37 -19.15
CA TYR A 46 0.56 -24.63 -20.50
C TYR A 46 1.00 -26.09 -20.65
N ILE A 47 0.90 -26.63 -21.86
CA ILE A 47 1.43 -27.95 -22.20
C ILE A 47 2.55 -27.79 -23.24
N GLY A 48 3.68 -28.42 -23.00
CA GLY A 48 4.82 -28.44 -23.91
C GLY A 48 5.47 -29.80 -23.96
N HIS A 49 6.29 -30.05 -24.98
CA HIS A 49 7.12 -31.26 -25.06
C HIS A 49 8.46 -30.98 -24.35
N SER A 50 9.01 -31.98 -23.65
CA SER A 50 10.27 -31.80 -22.90
C SER A 50 11.43 -31.34 -23.77
N SER A 51 11.49 -31.82 -25.03
CA SER A 51 12.51 -31.40 -25.99
C SER A 51 12.46 -29.89 -26.29
N ASP A 52 11.29 -29.31 -26.38
CA ASP A 52 11.11 -27.87 -26.68
C ASP A 52 11.48 -27.02 -25.46
N PHE A 53 11.09 -27.48 -24.27
CA PHE A 53 11.50 -26.86 -23.01
C PHE A 53 13.01 -26.83 -22.85
N PHE A 54 13.69 -27.98 -23.03
CA PHE A 54 15.15 -28.05 -22.90
C PHE A 54 15.89 -27.31 -24.02
N ALA A 55 15.34 -27.27 -25.24
CA ALA A 55 15.90 -26.50 -26.35
C ALA A 55 15.81 -24.98 -26.10
N GLN A 56 14.75 -24.50 -25.48
CA GLN A 56 14.62 -23.09 -25.07
C GLN A 56 15.44 -22.77 -23.80
N ALA A 57 15.45 -23.66 -22.82
CA ALA A 57 16.26 -23.50 -21.61
C ALA A 57 17.77 -23.50 -21.92
N SER A 58 18.23 -24.26 -22.94
CA SER A 58 19.62 -24.20 -23.39
C SER A 58 19.96 -22.91 -24.14
N LYS A 59 19.03 -22.33 -24.89
CA LYS A 59 19.19 -21.00 -25.52
C LYS A 59 19.21 -19.86 -24.50
N SER A 60 18.47 -19.98 -23.40
CA SER A 60 18.46 -18.99 -22.32
C SER A 60 19.73 -19.02 -21.44
N ARG A 61 20.57 -20.07 -21.55
CA ARG A 61 21.88 -20.12 -20.85
C ARG A 61 22.92 -19.16 -21.41
N ASP A 62 22.74 -18.65 -22.64
CA ASP A 62 23.61 -17.61 -23.21
C ASP A 62 23.16 -16.17 -22.85
N LEU A 63 22.08 -16.01 -22.10
CA LEU A 63 21.80 -14.78 -21.40
C LEU A 63 22.69 -14.76 -20.14
N THR A 64 23.95 -14.34 -20.31
CA THR A 64 24.64 -13.71 -19.19
C THR A 64 23.66 -12.66 -18.65
N PRO A 65 23.23 -12.76 -17.39
CA PRO A 65 22.47 -11.67 -16.81
C PRO A 65 23.29 -10.40 -17.08
N PRO A 66 22.67 -9.32 -17.56
CA PRO A 66 23.39 -8.07 -17.71
C PRO A 66 24.11 -7.89 -16.39
N SER A 67 25.44 -7.66 -16.46
CA SER A 67 26.25 -7.38 -15.28
C SER A 67 25.59 -6.20 -14.60
N THR A 68 24.75 -6.48 -13.62
CA THR A 68 24.14 -5.45 -12.79
C THR A 68 25.33 -4.72 -12.18
N PRO A 69 25.51 -3.43 -12.44
CA PRO A 69 26.53 -2.67 -11.73
C PRO A 69 26.30 -2.95 -10.24
N PRO A 70 27.36 -3.02 -9.43
CA PRO A 70 27.21 -3.21 -8.00
C PRO A 70 26.19 -2.15 -7.55
N ALA A 71 25.06 -2.60 -6.98
CA ALA A 71 24.02 -1.71 -6.50
C ALA A 71 24.71 -0.65 -5.65
N SER A 72 24.48 0.62 -5.97
CA SER A 72 24.99 1.71 -5.14
C SER A 72 24.58 1.44 -3.68
N GLU A 73 25.41 1.80 -2.71
CA GLU A 73 25.09 1.63 -1.28
C GLU A 73 23.72 2.26 -0.92
N ASP A 74 23.20 3.14 -1.78
CA ASP A 74 21.94 3.86 -1.68
C ASP A 74 20.73 3.16 -2.35
N ALA A 75 20.89 1.95 -2.88
CA ALA A 75 19.78 1.24 -3.52
C ALA A 75 18.67 0.89 -2.52
N LEU A 76 17.41 1.06 -2.95
CA LEU A 76 16.24 0.60 -2.20
C LEU A 76 16.35 -0.91 -1.92
N LEU A 77 15.96 -1.34 -0.71
CA LEU A 77 16.02 -2.75 -0.30
C LEU A 77 14.85 -3.55 -0.91
N SER A 78 14.94 -3.87 -2.20
CA SER A 78 13.95 -4.73 -2.88
C SER A 78 13.92 -6.12 -2.27
N ILE A 79 12.73 -6.66 -2.03
CA ILE A 79 12.53 -8.02 -1.50
C ILE A 79 13.13 -9.07 -2.47
N ALA A 80 12.91 -8.88 -3.78
CA ALA A 80 13.41 -9.81 -4.79
C ALA A 80 14.94 -9.83 -4.81
N GLU A 81 15.59 -8.66 -4.76
CA GLU A 81 17.04 -8.55 -4.73
C GLU A 81 17.63 -9.17 -3.46
N LEU A 82 17.08 -8.88 -2.29
CA LEU A 82 17.53 -9.50 -1.04
C LEU A 82 17.45 -11.02 -1.10
N GLN A 83 16.36 -11.56 -1.60
CA GLN A 83 16.18 -13.01 -1.75
C GLN A 83 17.20 -13.63 -2.71
N GLN A 84 17.51 -12.94 -3.81
CA GLN A 84 18.55 -13.39 -4.74
C GLN A 84 19.93 -13.37 -4.09
N ARG A 85 20.28 -12.32 -3.36
CA ARG A 85 21.55 -12.20 -2.62
C ARG A 85 21.70 -13.28 -1.54
N TYR A 86 20.62 -13.60 -0.80
CA TYR A 86 20.59 -14.70 0.17
C TYR A 86 20.81 -16.06 -0.52
N LYS A 87 20.13 -16.33 -1.63
CA LYS A 87 20.28 -17.58 -2.39
C LYS A 87 21.70 -17.77 -2.95
N SER A 88 22.35 -16.70 -3.36
CA SER A 88 23.71 -16.72 -3.89
C SER A 88 24.80 -16.70 -2.80
N GLY A 89 24.43 -16.55 -1.53
CA GLY A 89 25.39 -16.43 -0.41
C GLY A 89 26.17 -15.12 -0.40
N LEU A 90 25.75 -14.11 -1.18
CA LEU A 90 26.39 -12.78 -1.21
C LEU A 90 26.10 -11.97 0.05
N THR A 91 25.07 -12.31 0.78
CA THR A 91 24.71 -11.68 2.07
C THR A 91 23.90 -12.65 2.93
N ASP A 92 23.70 -12.29 4.18
CA ASP A 92 22.87 -13.00 5.13
C ASP A 92 21.99 -12.01 5.93
N PRO A 93 20.98 -12.47 6.68
CA PRO A 93 20.11 -11.59 7.45
C PRO A 93 20.84 -10.70 8.46
N GLU A 94 21.93 -11.19 9.09
CA GLU A 94 22.69 -10.43 10.09
C GLU A 94 23.47 -9.28 9.42
N MET A 95 24.07 -9.51 8.23
CA MET A 95 24.71 -8.47 7.43
C MET A 95 23.71 -7.40 6.98
N VAL A 96 22.52 -7.81 6.53
CA VAL A 96 21.46 -6.87 6.13
C VAL A 96 20.98 -6.03 7.31
N ILE A 97 20.76 -6.62 8.48
CA ILE A 97 20.36 -5.87 9.69
C ILE A 97 21.44 -4.87 10.11
N ASN A 98 22.73 -5.23 10.07
CA ASN A 98 23.80 -4.26 10.32
C ASN A 98 23.74 -3.09 9.36
N SER A 99 23.62 -3.35 8.06
CA SER A 99 23.50 -2.30 7.03
C SER A 99 22.27 -1.40 7.24
N VAL A 100 21.14 -1.99 7.64
CA VAL A 100 19.91 -1.25 7.98
C VAL A 100 20.16 -0.27 9.14
N PHE A 101 20.77 -0.73 10.24
CA PHE A 101 21.04 0.14 11.38
C PHE A 101 22.09 1.21 11.07
N ASP A 102 23.10 0.91 10.24
CA ASP A 102 24.06 1.90 9.78
C ASP A 102 23.39 3.01 8.94
N ARG A 103 22.45 2.65 8.07
CA ARG A 103 21.64 3.61 7.30
C ARG A 103 20.73 4.44 8.22
N ILE A 104 20.07 3.81 9.18
CA ILE A 104 19.22 4.50 10.15
C ILE A 104 20.02 5.55 10.91
N GLU A 105 21.19 5.19 11.45
CA GLU A 105 22.06 6.10 12.18
C GLU A 105 22.51 7.29 11.31
N LYS A 106 22.88 7.05 10.05
CA LYS A 106 23.22 8.12 9.10
C LYS A 106 22.02 9.02 8.79
N TYR A 107 20.83 8.41 8.57
CA TYR A 107 19.64 9.17 8.19
C TYR A 107 19.04 9.97 9.35
N GLU A 108 19.19 9.54 10.58
CA GLU A 108 18.78 10.31 11.78
C GLU A 108 19.50 11.65 11.91
N ALA A 109 20.67 11.81 11.30
CA ALA A 109 21.34 13.12 11.19
C ALA A 109 20.67 14.05 10.15
N ILE A 110 19.91 13.49 9.19
CA ILE A 110 19.16 14.24 8.15
C ILE A 110 17.76 14.55 8.64
N ASP A 111 17.05 13.51 9.14
CA ASP A 111 15.68 13.59 9.65
C ASP A 111 15.51 12.69 10.89
N PRO A 112 15.63 13.26 12.10
CA PRO A 112 15.47 12.49 13.34
C PRO A 112 14.02 12.14 13.66
N ALA A 113 13.04 12.69 12.92
CA ALA A 113 11.62 12.56 13.22
C ALA A 113 10.96 11.31 12.60
N VAL A 114 11.71 10.45 11.91
CA VAL A 114 11.14 9.28 11.20
C VAL A 114 10.66 8.19 12.16
N TRP A 115 11.36 7.99 13.27
CA TRP A 115 11.11 6.89 14.20
C TRP A 115 10.50 7.37 15.53
N ILE A 116 9.54 6.59 16.05
CA ILE A 116 9.05 6.73 17.43
C ILE A 116 9.86 5.85 18.37
N SER A 117 10.06 4.59 17.97
CA SER A 117 10.92 3.66 18.69
C SER A 117 11.52 2.64 17.72
N LYS A 118 12.68 2.11 18.09
CA LYS A 118 13.39 1.07 17.33
C LYS A 118 13.77 -0.06 18.27
N GLN A 119 13.90 -1.27 17.75
CA GLN A 119 14.63 -2.33 18.45
C GLN A 119 16.08 -1.89 18.68
N SER A 120 16.73 -2.46 19.67
CA SER A 120 18.19 -2.34 19.72
C SER A 120 18.81 -3.11 18.55
N ARG A 121 19.96 -2.64 18.03
CA ARG A 121 20.72 -3.37 17.01
C ARG A 121 21.01 -4.81 17.47
N GLY A 122 21.29 -5.01 18.76
CA GLY A 122 21.56 -6.32 19.35
C GLY A 122 20.36 -7.27 19.29
N ASP A 123 19.16 -6.79 19.62
CA ASP A 123 17.94 -7.61 19.57
C ASP A 123 17.57 -7.96 18.12
N ALA A 124 17.70 -7.01 17.21
CA ALA A 124 17.44 -7.26 15.78
C ALA A 124 18.43 -8.27 15.18
N LEU A 125 19.70 -8.22 15.56
CA LEU A 125 20.70 -9.20 15.17
C LEU A 125 20.44 -10.58 15.78
N ALA A 126 20.00 -10.63 17.04
CA ALA A 126 19.61 -11.88 17.67
C ALA A 126 18.42 -12.54 16.95
N ALA A 127 17.43 -11.73 16.53
CA ALA A 127 16.30 -12.21 15.74
C ALA A 127 16.75 -12.73 14.36
N ALA A 128 17.64 -12.02 13.66
CA ALA A 128 18.20 -12.43 12.38
C ALA A 128 18.95 -13.75 12.49
N LYS A 129 19.80 -13.90 13.51
CA LYS A 129 20.54 -15.14 13.79
C LYS A 129 19.62 -16.32 14.12
N ALA A 130 18.59 -16.08 14.94
CA ALA A 130 17.59 -17.10 15.26
C ALA A 130 16.83 -17.57 14.01
N LEU A 131 16.48 -16.64 13.11
CA LEU A 131 15.86 -16.93 11.83
C LEU A 131 16.78 -17.77 10.93
N SER A 132 18.04 -17.37 10.76
CA SER A 132 19.04 -18.11 9.98
C SER A 132 19.22 -19.54 10.51
N THR A 133 19.30 -19.70 11.83
CA THR A 133 19.41 -21.02 12.49
C THR A 133 18.15 -21.88 12.26
N LYS A 134 16.96 -21.31 12.40
CA LYS A 134 15.66 -22.00 12.19
C LYS A 134 15.53 -22.58 10.78
N TYR A 135 16.08 -21.91 9.79
CA TYR A 135 15.96 -22.28 8.37
C TYR A 135 17.24 -22.81 7.73
N ALA A 136 18.30 -23.07 8.49
CA ALA A 136 19.59 -23.58 7.99
C ALA A 136 19.46 -24.88 7.16
N ALA A 137 18.50 -25.75 7.50
CA ALA A 137 18.26 -27.02 6.79
C ALA A 137 16.84 -27.11 6.20
N LYS A 138 16.15 -25.99 6.05
CA LYS A 138 14.76 -25.92 5.56
C LYS A 138 14.65 -24.89 4.43
N PRO A 139 13.66 -25.00 3.54
CA PRO A 139 13.36 -23.94 2.58
C PRO A 139 13.08 -22.61 3.31
N SER A 140 13.67 -21.54 2.80
CA SER A 140 13.47 -20.20 3.36
C SER A 140 12.04 -19.73 3.11
N PRO A 141 11.39 -19.10 4.09
CA PRO A 141 10.04 -18.54 3.92
C PRO A 141 10.05 -17.32 2.97
N PRO A 142 8.87 -16.89 2.49
CA PRO A 142 8.76 -15.90 1.42
C PRO A 142 9.31 -14.50 1.74
N LEU A 143 9.47 -14.14 3.02
CA LEU A 143 10.09 -12.88 3.46
C LEU A 143 11.33 -13.13 4.34
N PHE A 144 12.02 -14.23 4.13
CA PHE A 144 13.21 -14.58 4.90
C PHE A 144 14.21 -13.42 4.97
N GLY A 145 14.47 -12.91 6.18
CA GLY A 145 15.44 -11.87 6.44
C GLY A 145 15.09 -10.47 5.92
N VAL A 146 13.84 -10.24 5.46
CA VAL A 146 13.39 -8.96 4.92
C VAL A 146 13.08 -7.99 6.07
N PRO A 147 13.80 -6.84 6.19
CA PRO A 147 13.55 -5.85 7.23
C PRO A 147 12.28 -5.02 6.94
N PHE A 148 11.42 -4.84 7.95
CA PHE A 148 10.24 -4.01 7.84
C PHE A 148 9.96 -3.21 9.11
N ALA A 149 9.16 -2.15 8.96
CA ALA A 149 8.73 -1.31 10.07
C ALA A 149 7.22 -1.04 10.04
N LEU A 150 6.69 -0.57 11.16
CA LEU A 150 5.28 -0.37 11.38
C LEU A 150 4.96 1.06 11.80
N LYS A 151 3.89 1.61 11.24
CA LYS A 151 3.29 2.82 11.79
C LYS A 151 2.96 2.64 13.27
N ASP A 152 3.14 3.66 14.08
CA ASP A 152 3.06 3.54 15.54
C ASP A 152 1.67 3.26 16.11
N ASN A 153 0.67 3.10 15.28
CA ASN A 153 -0.66 2.65 15.69
C ASN A 153 -0.91 1.14 15.48
N VAL A 154 0.11 0.35 15.11
CA VAL A 154 -0.02 -1.11 14.88
C VAL A 154 0.73 -1.86 15.97
N ASP A 155 0.07 -2.81 16.64
CA ASP A 155 0.57 -3.51 17.80
C ASP A 155 1.60 -4.61 17.47
N VAL A 156 2.63 -4.68 18.31
CA VAL A 156 3.57 -5.79 18.42
C VAL A 156 3.66 -6.18 19.89
N ASP A 157 3.53 -7.45 20.21
CA ASP A 157 3.55 -7.95 21.60
C ASP A 157 4.77 -7.46 22.39
N GLY A 158 4.51 -6.94 23.59
CA GLY A 158 5.53 -6.37 24.46
C GLY A 158 6.08 -5.01 24.05
N ILE A 159 5.70 -4.45 22.89
CA ILE A 159 6.15 -3.15 22.40
C ILE A 159 5.12 -2.05 22.71
N THR A 160 5.58 -0.88 23.09
CA THR A 160 4.70 0.27 23.33
C THR A 160 4.11 0.79 22.03
N THR A 161 2.79 0.97 22.02
CA THR A 161 2.03 1.64 20.96
C THR A 161 1.54 2.99 21.52
N THR A 162 1.82 4.09 20.82
CA THR A 162 1.42 5.44 21.26
C THR A 162 0.44 6.13 20.32
N ALA A 163 0.34 5.67 19.07
CA ALA A 163 -0.36 6.39 18.00
C ALA A 163 0.04 7.88 17.95
N THR A 164 1.31 8.18 18.24
CA THR A 164 1.87 9.54 18.38
C THR A 164 1.16 10.42 19.42
N CYS A 165 0.53 9.80 20.39
CA CYS A 165 -0.13 10.45 21.52
C CYS A 165 0.44 9.88 22.83
N PRO A 166 1.44 10.54 23.47
CA PRO A 166 2.11 9.99 24.66
C PRO A 166 1.16 9.63 25.79
N THR A 167 0.06 10.39 25.96
CA THR A 167 -0.95 10.11 26.99
C THR A 167 -1.85 8.90 26.67
N PHE A 168 -1.83 8.43 25.41
CA PHE A 168 -2.55 7.23 24.95
C PHE A 168 -1.70 5.95 25.06
N ALA A 169 -0.40 6.08 25.31
CA ALA A 169 0.57 4.99 25.25
C ALA A 169 0.17 3.77 26.11
N TYR A 170 0.32 2.58 25.55
CA TYR A 170 0.17 1.30 26.26
C TYR A 170 1.17 0.27 25.70
N VAL A 171 1.48 -0.74 26.49
CA VAL A 171 2.25 -1.90 26.05
C VAL A 171 1.28 -2.92 25.45
N ALA A 172 1.47 -3.26 24.18
CA ALA A 172 0.62 -4.23 23.49
C ALA A 172 0.75 -5.62 24.12
N GLN A 173 -0.37 -6.31 24.29
CA GLN A 173 -0.45 -7.66 24.91
C GLN A 173 -0.49 -8.78 23.87
N SER A 174 -0.47 -8.42 22.59
CA SER A 174 -0.42 -9.36 21.46
C SER A 174 0.02 -8.63 20.20
N THR A 175 0.61 -9.38 19.27
CA THR A 175 0.92 -8.88 17.94
C THR A 175 -0.33 -8.84 17.08
N ALA A 176 -0.51 -7.77 16.30
CA ALA A 176 -1.58 -7.66 15.31
C ALA A 176 -1.54 -8.86 14.33
N PRO A 177 -2.68 -9.53 14.01
CA PRO A 177 -2.69 -10.71 13.16
C PRO A 177 -1.98 -10.53 11.82
N ALA A 178 -2.18 -9.39 11.17
CA ALA A 178 -1.51 -9.06 9.92
C ALA A 178 0.02 -8.97 10.06
N VAL A 179 0.51 -8.47 11.18
CA VAL A 179 1.96 -8.42 11.49
C VAL A 179 2.50 -9.81 11.80
N GLN A 180 1.73 -10.64 12.51
CA GLN A 180 2.13 -12.02 12.81
C GLN A 180 2.37 -12.83 11.52
N LEU A 181 1.52 -12.66 10.50
CA LEU A 181 1.72 -13.29 9.19
C LEU A 181 3.05 -12.90 8.53
N LEU A 182 3.48 -11.65 8.67
CA LEU A 182 4.77 -11.18 8.15
C LEU A 182 5.95 -11.79 8.91
N LEU A 183 5.85 -11.85 10.24
CA LEU A 183 6.86 -12.49 11.08
C LEU A 183 6.97 -13.98 10.80
N ASP A 184 5.85 -14.68 10.64
CA ASP A 184 5.79 -16.10 10.28
C ASP A 184 6.35 -16.36 8.88
N ALA A 185 6.19 -15.40 7.96
CA ALA A 185 6.80 -15.39 6.64
C ALA A 185 8.32 -15.06 6.67
N GLY A 186 8.91 -14.80 7.84
CA GLY A 186 10.33 -14.60 8.04
C GLY A 186 10.81 -13.15 7.90
N ALA A 187 9.90 -12.17 7.93
CA ALA A 187 10.28 -10.76 7.97
C ALA A 187 10.86 -10.37 9.33
N LEU A 188 11.77 -9.40 9.34
CA LEU A 188 12.45 -8.91 10.55
C LEU A 188 11.93 -7.51 10.90
N TYR A 189 11.26 -7.41 12.04
CA TYR A 189 10.74 -6.15 12.58
C TYR A 189 11.87 -5.24 13.06
N ILE A 190 11.83 -3.97 12.67
CA ILE A 190 12.86 -2.96 13.01
C ILE A 190 12.37 -1.96 14.05
N GLY A 191 11.11 -1.47 13.92
CA GLY A 191 10.62 -0.47 14.87
C GLY A 191 9.30 0.18 14.47
N LYS A 192 8.89 1.16 15.28
CA LYS A 192 7.69 1.97 15.12
C LYS A 192 8.01 3.31 14.47
N LEU A 193 7.24 3.68 13.48
CA LEU A 193 7.42 4.86 12.63
C LEU A 193 6.45 5.98 13.00
N ASN A 194 6.91 7.22 12.86
CA ASN A 194 6.15 8.42 13.14
C ASN A 194 4.91 8.56 12.26
N MET A 195 3.91 9.27 12.77
CA MET A 195 2.62 9.46 12.13
C MET A 195 1.94 10.74 12.61
N ASP A 196 0.94 11.26 11.89
CA ASP A 196 0.05 12.26 12.45
C ASP A 196 -0.71 11.68 13.66
N GLN A 197 -0.81 12.45 14.73
CA GLN A 197 -1.38 12.02 16.01
C GLN A 197 -2.78 11.40 15.85
N LEU A 198 -2.97 10.19 16.42
CA LEU A 198 -4.21 9.42 16.35
C LEU A 198 -4.70 9.22 14.90
N ALA A 199 -3.76 9.11 13.95
CA ALA A 199 -4.00 9.01 12.51
C ALA A 199 -4.89 10.15 11.94
N THR A 200 -4.88 11.32 12.57
CA THR A 200 -5.72 12.47 12.23
C THR A 200 -4.94 13.52 11.47
N GLY A 201 -4.74 13.32 10.18
CA GLY A 201 -4.02 14.21 9.27
C GLY A 201 -3.54 13.50 8.01
N LEU A 202 -3.07 14.31 7.04
CA LEU A 202 -2.47 13.85 5.77
C LEU A 202 -1.12 14.53 5.52
N SER A 203 -0.58 15.22 6.53
CA SER A 203 0.61 16.07 6.38
C SER A 203 1.90 15.48 6.96
N GLY A 204 1.82 14.69 8.04
CA GLY A 204 2.97 14.30 8.85
C GLY A 204 3.42 15.38 9.84
N CYS A 205 2.70 16.52 9.93
CA CYS A 205 3.07 17.66 10.79
C CYS A 205 2.40 17.64 12.16
N ARG A 206 1.61 16.62 12.49
CA ARG A 206 0.82 16.57 13.73
C ARG A 206 1.39 15.56 14.72
N SER A 207 2.69 15.65 14.98
CA SER A 207 3.38 14.74 15.88
C SER A 207 4.18 15.49 16.94
N PRO A 208 4.09 15.13 18.23
CA PRO A 208 4.94 15.68 19.28
C PRO A 208 6.39 15.18 19.21
N TYR A 209 6.67 14.18 18.36
CA TYR A 209 8.00 13.61 18.15
C TYR A 209 8.77 14.27 17.00
N GLY A 210 8.25 15.34 16.43
CA GLY A 210 8.83 16.08 15.31
C GLY A 210 8.07 15.82 13.99
N THR A 211 8.47 16.58 12.97
CA THR A 211 7.83 16.57 11.64
C THR A 211 8.79 15.94 10.63
N PRO A 212 8.54 14.71 10.16
CA PRO A 212 9.31 14.14 9.07
C PRO A 212 9.07 14.94 7.79
N HIS A 213 10.12 15.15 7.02
CA HIS A 213 10.02 15.80 5.71
C HIS A 213 10.10 14.81 4.55
N SER A 214 9.76 15.25 3.33
CA SER A 214 9.97 14.44 2.13
C SER A 214 11.46 14.11 1.97
N VAL A 215 11.78 12.90 1.48
CA VAL A 215 13.18 12.50 1.19
C VAL A 215 13.82 13.34 0.09
N TYR A 216 13.06 14.15 -0.63
CA TYR A 216 13.51 15.00 -1.72
C TYR A 216 13.61 16.48 -1.35
N SER A 217 13.09 16.89 -0.19
CA SER A 217 13.14 18.30 0.24
C SER A 217 12.85 18.45 1.73
N LYS A 218 13.75 19.09 2.46
CA LYS A 218 13.55 19.41 3.88
C LYS A 218 12.42 20.41 4.13
N GLU A 219 12.01 21.14 3.10
CA GLU A 219 10.97 22.16 3.21
C GLU A 219 9.57 21.58 3.01
N HIS A 220 9.44 20.42 2.32
CA HIS A 220 8.15 19.84 1.95
C HIS A 220 7.73 18.74 2.91
N ILE A 221 6.41 18.68 3.15
CA ILE A 221 5.83 17.64 4.00
C ILE A 221 6.11 16.23 3.46
N SER A 222 6.32 15.28 4.36
CA SER A 222 6.41 13.86 4.02
C SER A 222 5.07 13.25 3.58
N GLY A 223 3.97 13.98 3.81
CA GLY A 223 2.63 13.41 3.79
C GLY A 223 2.33 12.58 5.03
N GLY A 224 1.05 12.32 5.25
CA GLY A 224 0.55 11.62 6.44
C GLY A 224 -0.77 10.88 6.14
N SER A 225 -1.31 10.22 7.15
CA SER A 225 -0.78 10.13 8.51
C SER A 225 0.36 9.10 8.68
N SER A 226 0.74 8.29 7.69
CA SER A 226 1.84 7.32 7.75
C SER A 226 3.17 7.96 7.31
N SER A 227 3.52 9.09 7.91
CA SER A 227 4.65 9.93 7.52
C SER A 227 5.99 9.19 7.56
N GLY A 228 6.34 8.64 8.71
CA GLY A 228 7.56 7.85 8.86
C GLY A 228 7.61 6.62 7.96
N SER A 229 6.44 6.01 7.64
CA SER A 229 6.39 4.84 6.76
C SER A 229 6.78 5.19 5.32
N GLY A 230 6.30 6.33 4.80
CA GLY A 230 6.70 6.83 3.48
C GLY A 230 8.19 7.13 3.42
N VAL A 231 8.69 7.88 4.41
CA VAL A 231 10.11 8.29 4.48
C VAL A 231 11.04 7.08 4.66
N ALA A 232 10.74 6.18 5.60
CA ALA A 232 11.60 5.03 5.89
C ALA A 232 11.81 4.12 4.69
N VAL A 233 10.76 3.88 3.90
CA VAL A 233 10.85 3.09 2.66
C VAL A 233 11.63 3.86 1.59
N ALA A 234 11.27 5.12 1.35
CA ALA A 234 11.90 5.94 0.32
C ALA A 234 13.39 6.19 0.60
N ALA A 235 13.79 6.34 1.85
CA ALA A 235 15.19 6.49 2.27
C ALA A 235 15.96 5.16 2.29
N GLY A 236 15.32 4.02 1.99
CA GLY A 236 15.97 2.71 1.99
C GLY A 236 16.33 2.20 3.39
N LEU A 237 15.64 2.66 4.44
CA LEU A 237 15.87 2.23 5.82
C LEU A 237 15.25 0.85 6.11
N VAL A 238 14.20 0.50 5.38
CA VAL A 238 13.52 -0.81 5.42
C VAL A 238 13.05 -1.20 4.02
N SER A 239 12.81 -2.50 3.79
CA SER A 239 12.31 -3.01 2.50
C SER A 239 10.85 -2.66 2.25
N PHE A 240 10.05 -2.59 3.29
CA PHE A 240 8.66 -2.12 3.23
C PHE A 240 8.21 -1.65 4.61
N ALA A 241 7.12 -0.91 4.65
CA ALA A 241 6.49 -0.51 5.90
C ALA A 241 4.98 -0.72 5.83
N LEU A 242 4.37 -1.02 6.97
CA LEU A 242 2.93 -0.92 7.10
C LEU A 242 2.55 0.48 7.57
N GLY A 243 1.54 1.02 6.90
CA GLY A 243 0.79 2.18 7.31
C GLY A 243 -0.67 1.83 7.60
N THR A 244 -1.48 2.85 7.85
CA THR A 244 -2.95 2.76 7.81
C THR A 244 -3.49 3.81 6.86
N ASP A 245 -4.57 3.50 6.18
CA ASP A 245 -5.23 4.40 5.25
C ASP A 245 -6.72 4.48 5.59
N THR A 246 -7.15 5.65 6.06
CA THR A 246 -8.53 5.99 6.39
C THR A 246 -9.10 7.01 5.41
N ALA A 247 -8.21 7.85 4.85
CA ALA A 247 -8.55 8.99 4.01
C ALA A 247 -7.50 9.30 2.94
N GLY A 248 -6.53 8.39 2.73
CA GLY A 248 -5.35 8.59 1.90
C GLY A 248 -4.03 8.44 2.65
N SER A 249 -4.08 8.07 3.94
CA SER A 249 -2.92 8.09 4.83
C SER A 249 -1.82 7.06 4.50
N GLY A 250 -2.04 6.12 3.59
CA GLY A 250 -1.00 5.26 3.02
C GLY A 250 -0.53 5.77 1.65
N ARG A 251 -1.48 6.28 0.84
CA ARG A 251 -1.24 6.70 -0.55
C ARG A 251 -0.52 8.04 -0.66
N ILE A 252 -0.89 9.03 0.16
CA ILE A 252 -0.29 10.38 0.13
C ILE A 252 1.19 10.36 0.54
N PRO A 253 1.60 9.76 1.70
CA PRO A 253 3.00 9.72 2.04
C PRO A 253 3.84 8.92 1.04
N ALA A 254 3.28 7.88 0.42
CA ALA A 254 3.94 7.17 -0.66
C ALA A 254 4.15 8.07 -1.90
N ALA A 255 3.11 8.82 -2.31
CA ALA A 255 3.19 9.76 -3.43
C ALA A 255 4.23 10.85 -3.21
N PHE A 256 4.29 11.44 -2.00
CA PHE A 256 5.21 12.52 -1.67
C PHE A 256 6.66 12.07 -1.44
N ASN A 257 6.88 10.78 -1.36
CA ASN A 257 8.23 10.20 -1.24
C ASN A 257 8.58 9.30 -2.44
N GLY A 258 7.78 9.31 -3.52
CA GLY A 258 8.10 8.63 -4.78
C GLY A 258 8.12 7.10 -4.69
N VAL A 259 7.39 6.50 -3.75
CA VAL A 259 7.27 5.06 -3.56
C VAL A 259 5.84 4.58 -3.78
N VAL A 260 5.62 3.28 -3.79
CA VAL A 260 4.31 2.67 -3.97
C VAL A 260 3.54 2.66 -2.64
N GLY A 261 2.30 3.18 -2.66
CA GLY A 261 1.35 3.11 -1.55
C GLY A 261 0.13 2.29 -1.94
N PHE A 262 -0.02 1.10 -1.38
CA PHE A 262 -1.13 0.22 -1.68
C PHE A 262 -2.12 0.19 -0.52
N LYS A 263 -3.34 0.62 -0.77
CA LYS A 263 -4.52 0.47 0.08
C LYS A 263 -5.36 -0.69 -0.44
N PRO A 264 -5.30 -1.87 0.15
CA PRO A 264 -6.16 -2.99 -0.24
C PRO A 264 -7.64 -2.70 0.02
N THR A 265 -8.50 -3.51 -0.54
CA THR A 265 -9.92 -3.56 -0.18
C THR A 265 -10.07 -3.74 1.34
N LYS A 266 -10.91 -2.93 1.97
CA LYS A 266 -11.16 -3.02 3.42
C LYS A 266 -11.64 -4.43 3.81
N GLY A 267 -11.10 -4.97 4.90
CA GLY A 267 -11.48 -6.26 5.46
C GLY A 267 -10.87 -7.48 4.75
N THR A 268 -9.97 -7.28 3.78
CA THR A 268 -9.16 -8.37 3.21
C THR A 268 -7.90 -8.62 4.05
N ILE A 269 -7.42 -7.58 4.73
CA ILE A 269 -6.37 -7.67 5.75
C ILE A 269 -7.01 -7.31 7.08
N SER A 270 -6.76 -8.11 8.12
CA SER A 270 -7.27 -7.85 9.47
C SER A 270 -6.74 -6.53 10.02
N ALA A 271 -7.65 -5.68 10.53
CA ALA A 271 -7.32 -4.44 11.23
C ALA A 271 -7.21 -4.62 12.76
N ARG A 272 -7.34 -5.83 13.27
CA ARG A 272 -7.17 -6.12 14.71
C ARG A 272 -5.74 -5.82 15.14
N GLY A 273 -5.58 -5.33 16.37
CA GLY A 273 -4.27 -4.88 16.87
C GLY A 273 -3.80 -3.58 16.21
N THR A 274 -4.75 -2.77 15.71
CA THR A 274 -4.45 -1.42 15.21
C THR A 274 -5.27 -0.41 15.99
N VAL A 275 -4.65 0.65 16.51
CA VAL A 275 -5.37 1.80 17.08
C VAL A 275 -6.13 2.48 15.95
N PRO A 276 -7.46 2.48 15.99
CA PRO A 276 -8.26 2.93 14.88
C PRO A 276 -8.36 4.46 14.82
N ALA A 277 -8.41 5.01 13.60
CA ALA A 277 -8.90 6.36 13.37
C ALA A 277 -10.42 6.37 13.19
N CYS A 278 -10.93 5.54 12.27
CA CYS A 278 -12.35 5.37 11.98
C CYS A 278 -12.56 3.90 11.59
N LYS A 279 -13.03 3.08 12.52
CA LYS A 279 -13.12 1.61 12.38
C LYS A 279 -13.81 1.15 11.11
N SER A 280 -14.88 1.87 10.70
CA SER A 280 -15.63 1.51 9.51
C SER A 280 -14.94 1.85 8.20
N LEU A 281 -13.82 2.60 8.24
CA LEU A 281 -13.06 3.07 7.07
C LEU A 281 -11.63 2.54 7.02
N ASP A 282 -11.03 2.26 8.17
CA ASP A 282 -9.60 1.95 8.31
C ASP A 282 -9.20 0.71 7.51
N THR A 283 -8.05 0.81 6.89
CA THR A 283 -7.41 -0.28 6.15
C THR A 283 -5.92 -0.25 6.44
N LEU A 284 -5.31 -1.39 6.75
CA LEU A 284 -3.85 -1.48 6.71
C LEU A 284 -3.37 -1.25 5.29
N SER A 285 -2.35 -0.41 5.13
CA SER A 285 -1.75 -0.08 3.85
C SER A 285 -0.30 -0.55 3.79
N ILE A 286 0.14 -0.92 2.60
CA ILE A 286 1.49 -1.39 2.32
C ILE A 286 2.22 -0.27 1.59
N ILE A 287 3.37 0.13 2.12
CA ILE A 287 4.27 1.09 1.49
C ILE A 287 5.55 0.33 1.13
N ALA A 288 5.90 0.34 -0.15
CA ALA A 288 7.01 -0.46 -0.68
C ALA A 288 7.75 0.29 -1.79
N PRO A 289 9.02 -0.05 -2.09
CA PRO A 289 9.79 0.60 -3.15
C PRO A 289 9.26 0.28 -4.54
N SER A 290 8.59 -0.86 -4.72
CA SER A 290 8.05 -1.30 -6.01
C SER A 290 6.67 -1.95 -5.88
N LEU A 291 5.94 -1.98 -6.99
CA LEU A 291 4.65 -2.66 -7.09
C LEU A 291 4.76 -4.17 -6.81
N THR A 292 5.84 -4.78 -7.27
CA THR A 292 6.13 -6.22 -7.04
C THR A 292 6.30 -6.52 -5.56
N ASP A 293 7.03 -5.67 -4.83
CA ASP A 293 7.21 -5.83 -3.39
C ASP A 293 5.89 -5.61 -2.63
N ALA A 294 5.11 -4.57 -3.00
CA ALA A 294 3.81 -4.31 -2.40
C ALA A 294 2.85 -5.49 -2.61
N ARG A 295 2.78 -6.05 -3.83
CA ARG A 295 1.97 -7.23 -4.16
C ARG A 295 2.39 -8.46 -3.36
N LYS A 296 3.70 -8.69 -3.20
CA LYS A 296 4.22 -9.83 -2.44
C LYS A 296 3.85 -9.76 -0.96
N VAL A 297 3.96 -8.60 -0.35
CA VAL A 297 3.54 -8.36 1.04
C VAL A 297 2.03 -8.56 1.17
N TRP A 298 1.25 -8.03 0.22
CA TRP A 298 -0.20 -8.20 0.21
C TRP A 298 -0.64 -9.66 0.17
N TYR A 299 -0.08 -10.49 -0.72
CA TYR A 299 -0.43 -11.92 -0.81
C TYR A 299 -0.22 -12.68 0.52
N ILE A 300 0.74 -12.26 1.31
CA ILE A 300 1.01 -12.87 2.62
C ILE A 300 -0.04 -12.42 3.65
N MET A 301 -0.45 -11.15 3.59
CA MET A 301 -1.36 -10.54 4.56
C MET A 301 -2.85 -10.73 4.22
N ASP A 302 -3.20 -11.02 2.95
CA ASP A 302 -4.57 -11.21 2.47
C ASP A 302 -5.16 -12.54 2.98
N GLN A 303 -5.42 -12.59 4.28
CA GLN A 303 -5.99 -13.75 4.97
C GLN A 303 -7.21 -13.35 5.80
N TYR A 304 -8.26 -14.17 5.70
CA TYR A 304 -9.49 -13.96 6.45
C TYR A 304 -9.28 -14.14 7.95
N ASP A 305 -9.60 -13.11 8.72
CA ASP A 305 -9.64 -13.15 10.17
C ASP A 305 -11.10 -13.14 10.66
N SER A 306 -11.60 -14.29 11.12
CA SER A 306 -12.97 -14.45 11.61
C SER A 306 -13.27 -13.64 12.89
N LEU A 307 -12.26 -13.09 13.54
CA LEU A 307 -12.40 -12.28 14.75
C LEU A 307 -12.38 -10.78 14.45
N ASP A 308 -12.13 -10.37 13.19
CA ASP A 308 -12.26 -8.98 12.78
C ASP A 308 -13.70 -8.71 12.31
N PRO A 309 -14.46 -7.83 13.01
CA PRO A 309 -15.86 -7.57 12.66
C PRO A 309 -16.05 -6.92 11.28
N TYR A 310 -14.98 -6.41 10.68
CA TYR A 310 -15.00 -5.82 9.34
C TYR A 310 -14.38 -6.74 8.27
N ALA A 311 -13.94 -7.95 8.65
CA ALA A 311 -13.39 -8.90 7.69
C ALA A 311 -14.44 -9.31 6.65
N LYS A 312 -14.02 -9.36 5.39
CA LYS A 312 -14.83 -9.87 4.29
C LYS A 312 -14.71 -11.39 4.21
N PRO A 313 -15.83 -12.14 4.18
CA PRO A 313 -15.78 -13.58 4.07
C PRO A 313 -15.06 -14.07 2.80
N PRO A 314 -14.32 -15.21 2.85
CA PRO A 314 -13.56 -15.73 1.70
C PRO A 314 -14.38 -15.94 0.43
N LEU A 315 -15.64 -16.33 0.55
CA LEU A 315 -16.56 -16.54 -0.59
C LEU A 315 -16.83 -15.25 -1.37
N SER A 316 -16.89 -14.11 -0.69
CA SER A 316 -17.04 -12.81 -1.35
C SER A 316 -15.76 -12.39 -2.08
N LEU A 317 -14.61 -12.84 -1.61
CA LEU A 317 -13.30 -12.54 -2.22
C LEU A 317 -13.01 -13.39 -3.45
N SER A 318 -13.40 -14.68 -3.47
CA SER A 318 -13.15 -15.58 -4.59
C SER A 318 -13.90 -15.19 -5.87
N LEU A 319 -15.07 -14.55 -5.73
CA LEU A 319 -15.86 -14.04 -6.86
C LEU A 319 -15.28 -12.72 -7.42
N TRP A 320 -14.39 -12.04 -6.70
CA TRP A 320 -13.99 -10.66 -6.95
C TRP A 320 -12.49 -10.49 -7.19
N LYS A 321 -11.68 -11.53 -7.04
CA LYS A 321 -10.28 -11.55 -7.49
C LYS A 321 -10.26 -11.61 -9.03
N GLN A 322 -10.74 -10.54 -9.66
CA GLN A 322 -10.65 -10.40 -11.10
C GLN A 322 -9.19 -10.08 -11.46
N GLU A 323 -8.56 -10.96 -12.20
CA GLU A 323 -7.27 -10.72 -12.81
C GLU A 323 -7.43 -9.96 -14.12
N PHE A 324 -6.56 -9.01 -14.36
CA PHE A 324 -6.41 -8.39 -15.68
C PHE A 324 -5.35 -9.18 -16.46
N ARG A 325 -5.75 -9.77 -17.56
CA ARG A 325 -4.85 -10.64 -18.35
C ARG A 325 -4.01 -9.90 -19.40
N GLY A 326 -3.81 -8.58 -19.20
CA GLY A 326 -2.91 -7.77 -20.03
C GLY A 326 -3.52 -7.26 -21.36
N PRO A 327 -2.76 -6.42 -22.08
CA PRO A 327 -3.26 -5.71 -23.28
C PRO A 327 -3.48 -6.62 -24.51
N LYS A 328 -3.17 -7.90 -24.45
CA LYS A 328 -3.33 -8.85 -25.57
C LYS A 328 -4.79 -9.08 -25.98
N GLU A 329 -5.75 -8.77 -25.12
CA GLU A 329 -7.18 -9.06 -25.33
C GLU A 329 -8.11 -7.85 -25.27
N GLY A 330 -7.69 -6.69 -25.74
CA GLY A 330 -8.60 -5.54 -25.91
C GLY A 330 -8.36 -4.33 -25.00
N GLY A 331 -7.30 -4.32 -24.23
CA GLY A 331 -6.96 -3.19 -23.36
C GLY A 331 -7.81 -3.11 -22.09
N PHE A 332 -7.84 -1.97 -21.47
CA PHE A 332 -8.66 -1.70 -20.28
C PHE A 332 -9.38 -0.36 -20.42
N THR A 333 -10.45 -0.18 -19.64
CA THR A 333 -11.19 1.08 -19.57
C THR A 333 -10.79 1.84 -18.31
N PHE A 334 -10.60 3.15 -18.46
CA PHE A 334 -10.33 4.01 -17.32
C PHE A 334 -11.12 5.31 -17.39
N ALA A 335 -11.36 5.91 -16.23
CA ALA A 335 -11.93 7.24 -16.11
C ALA A 335 -11.01 8.14 -15.29
N VAL A 336 -11.25 9.44 -15.38
CA VAL A 336 -10.55 10.48 -14.63
C VAL A 336 -11.57 11.48 -14.06
N PRO A 337 -11.21 12.28 -13.04
CA PRO A 337 -12.06 13.38 -12.59
C PRO A 337 -12.33 14.39 -13.72
N PRO A 338 -13.50 15.04 -13.74
CA PRO A 338 -13.80 16.10 -14.69
C PRO A 338 -12.87 17.30 -14.47
N ARG A 339 -12.68 18.10 -15.50
CA ARG A 339 -11.78 19.27 -15.49
C ARG A 339 -12.06 20.20 -14.30
N SER A 340 -13.32 20.46 -13.99
CA SER A 340 -13.73 21.32 -12.87
C SER A 340 -13.21 20.84 -11.50
N VAL A 341 -13.03 19.54 -11.31
CA VAL A 341 -12.43 18.97 -10.09
C VAL A 341 -10.89 19.02 -10.15
N LEU A 342 -10.31 18.88 -11.34
CA LEU A 342 -8.86 18.96 -11.54
C LEU A 342 -8.31 20.40 -11.43
N ASP A 343 -9.15 21.42 -11.54
CA ASP A 343 -8.73 22.83 -11.46
C ASP A 343 -8.18 23.24 -10.07
N ILE A 344 -8.41 22.44 -9.03
CA ILE A 344 -7.77 22.62 -7.71
C ILE A 344 -6.26 22.33 -7.72
N CYS A 345 -5.78 21.53 -8.69
CA CYS A 345 -4.37 21.17 -8.82
C CYS A 345 -3.52 22.36 -9.25
N SER A 346 -2.24 22.38 -8.85
CA SER A 346 -1.26 23.29 -9.45
C SER A 346 -1.15 23.04 -10.97
N LYS A 347 -0.61 24.01 -11.70
CA LYS A 347 -0.45 23.87 -13.14
C LYS A 347 0.43 22.69 -13.50
N GLU A 348 1.56 22.55 -12.81
CA GLU A 348 2.55 21.47 -13.00
C GLU A 348 1.92 20.09 -12.76
N TYR A 349 1.08 19.97 -11.73
CA TYR A 349 0.36 18.74 -11.41
C TYR A 349 -0.69 18.39 -12.47
N ARG A 350 -1.38 19.39 -13.02
CA ARG A 350 -2.32 19.16 -14.13
C ARG A 350 -1.61 18.70 -15.40
N ASP A 351 -0.49 19.33 -15.74
CA ASP A 351 0.29 19.00 -16.93
C ASP A 351 0.84 17.56 -16.85
N LEU A 352 1.37 17.16 -15.69
CA LEU A 352 1.84 15.81 -15.44
C LEU A 352 0.70 14.78 -15.40
N PHE A 353 -0.46 15.17 -14.89
CA PHE A 353 -1.64 14.30 -14.91
C PHE A 353 -2.12 14.06 -16.33
N GLU A 354 -2.18 15.10 -17.16
CA GLU A 354 -2.53 14.96 -18.59
C GLU A 354 -1.51 14.06 -19.32
N ALA A 355 -0.22 14.20 -19.05
CA ALA A 355 0.82 13.31 -19.58
C ALA A 355 0.59 11.86 -19.15
N SER A 356 0.18 11.64 -17.89
CA SER A 356 -0.17 10.32 -17.36
C SER A 356 -1.38 9.72 -18.08
N VAL A 357 -2.41 10.53 -18.38
CA VAL A 357 -3.58 10.11 -19.17
C VAL A 357 -3.16 9.69 -20.58
N GLN A 358 -2.26 10.42 -21.24
CA GLN A 358 -1.75 10.01 -22.55
C GLN A 358 -0.93 8.72 -22.47
N LYS A 359 -0.11 8.55 -21.44
CA LYS A 359 0.61 7.28 -21.19
C LYS A 359 -0.36 6.12 -21.00
N LEU A 360 -1.44 6.27 -20.23
CA LEU A 360 -2.47 5.23 -20.07
C LEU A 360 -3.10 4.84 -21.42
N ARG A 361 -3.39 5.80 -22.28
CA ARG A 361 -3.88 5.52 -23.65
C ARG A 361 -2.85 4.73 -24.47
N SER A 362 -1.58 5.07 -24.40
CA SER A 362 -0.51 4.33 -25.09
C SER A 362 -0.32 2.90 -24.56
N CYS A 363 -0.68 2.67 -23.31
CA CYS A 363 -0.70 1.34 -22.68
C CYS A 363 -1.96 0.51 -23.03
N GLY A 364 -2.80 0.96 -23.96
CA GLY A 364 -4.03 0.28 -24.36
C GLY A 364 -5.27 0.66 -23.55
N GLY A 365 -5.18 1.69 -22.72
CA GLY A 365 -6.31 2.21 -21.95
C GLY A 365 -7.28 3.04 -22.80
N ARG A 366 -8.58 2.80 -22.67
CA ARG A 366 -9.66 3.57 -23.27
C ARG A 366 -10.32 4.47 -22.22
N LEU A 367 -10.21 5.78 -22.40
CA LEU A 367 -10.85 6.76 -21.51
C LEU A 367 -12.38 6.72 -21.69
N VAL A 368 -13.11 6.65 -20.58
CA VAL A 368 -14.58 6.65 -20.50
C VAL A 368 -15.02 7.77 -19.57
N GLU A 369 -16.07 8.50 -19.95
CA GLU A 369 -16.71 9.47 -19.07
C GLU A 369 -17.59 8.76 -18.03
N ILE A 370 -17.56 9.25 -16.80
CA ILE A 370 -18.36 8.75 -15.69
C ILE A 370 -19.05 9.90 -14.94
N ASP A 371 -20.10 9.60 -14.19
CA ASP A 371 -20.58 10.50 -13.16
C ASP A 371 -19.60 10.47 -11.96
N TYR A 372 -18.87 11.57 -11.77
CA TYR A 372 -17.91 11.71 -10.68
C TYR A 372 -18.55 12.21 -9.36
N ALA A 373 -19.81 12.68 -9.39
CA ALA A 373 -20.48 13.26 -8.23
C ALA A 373 -20.55 12.32 -7.01
N PRO A 374 -20.77 10.99 -7.13
CA PRO A 374 -20.76 10.09 -5.98
C PRO A 374 -19.43 10.08 -5.23
N PHE A 375 -18.31 10.21 -5.93
CA PHE A 375 -16.96 10.25 -5.34
C PHE A 375 -16.71 11.57 -4.61
N SER A 376 -17.04 12.72 -5.21
CA SER A 376 -16.91 14.02 -4.55
C SER A 376 -17.75 14.08 -3.27
N LYS A 377 -19.05 13.76 -3.36
CA LYS A 377 -19.97 13.78 -2.23
C LYS A 377 -19.60 12.81 -1.11
N ALA A 378 -19.03 11.65 -1.47
CA ALA A 378 -18.52 10.71 -0.48
C ALA A 378 -17.31 11.28 0.25
N GLY A 379 -16.43 12.00 -0.44
CA GLY A 379 -15.30 12.69 0.17
C GLY A 379 -15.73 13.73 1.21
N ASP A 380 -16.79 14.49 0.92
CA ASP A 380 -17.34 15.52 1.82
C ASP A 380 -17.85 14.91 3.13
N LEU A 381 -18.45 13.70 3.11
CA LEU A 381 -18.93 13.02 4.31
C LEU A 381 -17.84 12.76 5.36
N LEU A 382 -16.58 12.76 4.98
CA LEU A 382 -15.49 12.40 5.89
C LEU A 382 -15.25 13.44 6.98
N TYR A 383 -15.38 14.72 6.64
CA TYR A 383 -15.09 15.84 7.55
C TYR A 383 -16.29 16.73 7.85
N ASP A 384 -17.24 16.81 6.92
CA ASP A 384 -18.41 17.71 7.05
C ASP A 384 -19.62 17.02 7.68
N ALA A 385 -19.50 15.72 8.01
CA ALA A 385 -20.58 14.90 8.51
C ALA A 385 -20.19 14.12 9.79
N SER A 386 -21.00 13.15 10.16
CA SER A 386 -20.88 12.41 11.42
C SER A 386 -19.68 11.46 11.51
N LEU A 387 -18.94 11.20 10.42
CA LEU A 387 -17.77 10.28 10.43
C LEU A 387 -16.65 10.77 11.35
N VAL A 388 -16.54 12.08 11.62
CA VAL A 388 -15.59 12.59 12.61
C VAL A 388 -15.96 12.15 14.03
N HIS A 389 -17.25 11.92 14.32
CA HIS A 389 -17.70 11.38 15.61
C HIS A 389 -17.37 9.90 15.77
N GLU A 390 -17.32 9.14 14.66
CA GLU A 390 -16.82 7.76 14.70
C GLU A 390 -15.35 7.73 15.13
N ARG A 391 -14.53 8.72 14.76
CA ARG A 391 -13.15 8.85 15.27
C ARG A 391 -13.13 9.02 16.79
N ILE A 392 -14.01 9.88 17.34
CA ILE A 392 -14.15 10.05 18.79
C ILE A 392 -14.56 8.74 19.46
N ALA A 393 -15.53 8.05 18.91
CA ALA A 393 -15.97 6.75 19.42
C ALA A 393 -14.89 5.67 19.31
N SER A 394 -14.08 5.71 18.25
CA SER A 394 -12.98 4.75 18.03
C SER A 394 -11.84 4.91 19.02
N ILE A 395 -11.46 6.14 19.35
CA ILE A 395 -10.39 6.47 20.29
C ILE A 395 -10.89 6.35 21.74
N GLY A 396 -12.16 6.65 21.98
CA GLY A 396 -12.81 6.66 23.28
C GLY A 396 -13.12 8.08 23.77
N TYR A 397 -14.40 8.37 23.95
CA TYR A 397 -14.90 9.68 24.39
C TYR A 397 -14.26 10.13 25.72
N ASP A 398 -14.26 9.25 26.72
CA ASP A 398 -13.72 9.56 28.05
C ASP A 398 -12.22 9.87 28.02
N PHE A 399 -11.47 9.15 27.19
CA PHE A 399 -10.05 9.43 26.98
C PHE A 399 -9.86 10.82 26.39
N LEU A 400 -10.58 11.14 25.33
CA LEU A 400 -10.46 12.44 24.63
C LEU A 400 -10.83 13.61 25.55
N VAL A 401 -11.96 13.55 26.25
CA VAL A 401 -12.39 14.63 27.15
C VAL A 401 -11.38 14.85 28.27
N LYS A 402 -10.82 13.76 28.83
CA LYS A 402 -9.84 13.85 29.91
C LYS A 402 -8.48 14.38 29.45
N ASN A 403 -8.08 14.10 28.19
CA ASN A 403 -6.72 14.34 27.70
C ASN A 403 -6.68 15.36 26.54
N VAL A 404 -7.76 16.07 26.25
CA VAL A 404 -7.85 16.97 25.10
C VAL A 404 -6.75 18.04 25.08
N ASP A 405 -6.31 18.51 26.24
CA ASP A 405 -5.26 19.53 26.37
C ASP A 405 -3.84 18.99 26.08
N SER A 406 -3.66 17.66 26.07
CA SER A 406 -2.41 17.01 25.72
C SER A 406 -2.28 16.70 24.23
N LEU A 407 -3.34 16.93 23.45
CA LEU A 407 -3.32 16.67 22.02
C LEU A 407 -2.54 17.76 21.26
N HIS A 408 -2.01 17.40 20.10
CA HIS A 408 -1.47 18.36 19.16
C HIS A 408 -2.53 19.45 18.84
N PRO A 409 -2.15 20.75 18.76
CA PRO A 409 -3.14 21.85 18.64
C PRO A 409 -4.17 21.66 17.52
N THR A 410 -3.74 21.21 16.33
CA THR A 410 -4.66 20.96 15.21
C THR A 410 -5.57 19.77 15.47
N THR A 411 -5.06 18.68 16.05
CA THR A 411 -5.85 17.49 16.41
C THR A 411 -6.89 17.85 17.49
N LYS A 412 -6.49 18.62 18.49
CA LYS A 412 -7.37 19.17 19.52
C LYS A 412 -8.49 19.99 18.91
N ALA A 413 -8.16 20.96 18.04
CA ALA A 413 -9.17 21.82 17.40
C ALA A 413 -10.21 21.01 16.60
N LEU A 414 -9.79 19.98 15.87
CA LEU A 414 -10.71 19.11 15.12
C LEU A 414 -11.65 18.32 16.02
N PHE A 415 -11.15 17.73 17.12
CA PHE A 415 -12.01 16.99 18.04
C PHE A 415 -12.93 17.91 18.86
N GLN A 416 -12.46 19.08 19.27
CA GLN A 416 -13.30 20.08 19.94
C GLN A 416 -14.42 20.55 19.03
N ALA A 417 -14.13 20.91 17.77
CA ALA A 417 -15.15 21.29 16.79
C ALA A 417 -16.19 20.18 16.59
N ALA A 418 -15.76 18.91 16.55
CA ALA A 418 -16.69 17.80 16.45
C ALA A 418 -17.57 17.66 17.70
N LEU A 419 -17.01 17.76 18.90
CA LEU A 419 -17.76 17.68 20.15
C LEU A 419 -18.78 18.84 20.29
N GLU A 420 -18.46 20.01 19.75
CA GLU A 420 -19.29 21.22 19.78
C GLU A 420 -20.26 21.34 18.59
N SER A 421 -20.17 20.43 17.61
CA SER A 421 -20.93 20.50 16.34
C SER A 421 -22.45 20.51 16.50
N GLY A 422 -22.99 20.09 17.65
CA GLY A 422 -24.41 19.97 17.89
C GLY A 422 -25.12 18.91 17.05
N LEU A 423 -24.40 18.02 16.39
CA LEU A 423 -24.96 16.90 15.64
C LEU A 423 -25.86 16.04 16.50
N LYS A 424 -27.02 15.68 15.93
CA LYS A 424 -28.04 14.87 16.59
C LYS A 424 -27.96 13.41 16.13
N PRO A 425 -28.46 12.45 16.92
CA PRO A 425 -28.37 11.02 16.55
C PRO A 425 -28.94 10.71 15.16
N TRP A 426 -30.00 11.39 14.73
CA TRP A 426 -30.58 11.17 13.39
C TRP A 426 -29.68 11.63 12.25
N ASN A 427 -28.76 12.60 12.47
CA ASN A 427 -27.77 12.99 11.47
C ASN A 427 -26.83 11.82 11.15
N VAL A 428 -26.42 11.05 12.17
CA VAL A 428 -25.58 9.86 11.98
C VAL A 428 -26.27 8.84 11.06
N PHE A 429 -27.56 8.56 11.29
CA PHE A 429 -28.32 7.63 10.44
C PHE A 429 -28.54 8.17 9.03
N HIS A 430 -28.73 9.48 8.89
CA HIS A 430 -28.83 10.14 7.58
C HIS A 430 -27.54 9.99 6.79
N ASP A 431 -26.39 10.29 7.42
CA ASP A 431 -25.08 10.21 6.80
C ASP A 431 -24.71 8.76 6.43
N GLN A 432 -25.09 7.78 7.26
CA GLN A 432 -24.95 6.37 6.93
C GLN A 432 -25.79 5.97 5.71
N ALA A 433 -27.01 6.49 5.57
CA ALA A 433 -27.85 6.24 4.40
C ALA A 433 -27.24 6.88 3.14
N LEU A 434 -26.73 8.12 3.23
CA LEU A 434 -26.00 8.77 2.13
C LEU A 434 -24.74 7.98 1.74
N ARG A 435 -23.96 7.55 2.73
CA ARG A 435 -22.79 6.71 2.50
C ARG A 435 -23.15 5.43 1.75
N ALA A 436 -24.19 4.72 2.18
CA ALA A 436 -24.65 3.51 1.49
C ALA A 436 -25.07 3.79 0.04
N GLN A 437 -25.77 4.91 -0.19
CA GLN A 437 -26.16 5.35 -1.54
C GLN A 437 -24.93 5.64 -2.41
N TYR A 438 -23.97 6.43 -1.92
CA TYR A 438 -22.76 6.77 -2.69
C TYR A 438 -21.88 5.54 -2.91
N THR A 439 -21.79 4.63 -1.93
CA THR A 439 -21.09 3.35 -2.10
C THR A 439 -21.70 2.55 -3.24
N MET A 440 -23.02 2.39 -3.27
CA MET A 440 -23.71 1.67 -4.33
C MET A 440 -23.46 2.32 -5.71
N GLN A 441 -23.53 3.64 -5.80
CA GLN A 441 -23.28 4.37 -7.05
C GLN A 441 -21.83 4.25 -7.50
N ALA A 442 -20.86 4.40 -6.59
CA ALA A 442 -19.44 4.26 -6.87
C ALA A 442 -19.09 2.82 -7.30
N GLN A 443 -19.62 1.81 -6.62
CA GLN A 443 -19.35 0.41 -6.98
C GLN A 443 -19.94 0.04 -8.36
N ARG A 444 -21.11 0.61 -8.74
CA ARG A 444 -21.68 0.45 -10.07
C ARG A 444 -20.78 0.99 -11.19
N THR A 445 -20.03 2.06 -10.92
CA THR A 445 -19.07 2.60 -11.89
C THR A 445 -18.03 1.58 -12.32
N PHE A 446 -17.71 0.61 -11.45
CA PHE A 446 -16.75 -0.47 -11.74
C PHE A 446 -17.39 -1.77 -12.23
N ASN A 447 -18.70 -1.79 -12.43
CA ASN A 447 -19.38 -2.99 -12.95
C ASN A 447 -19.20 -3.09 -14.47
N THR A 448 -18.15 -3.78 -14.90
CA THR A 448 -17.82 -3.95 -16.33
C THR A 448 -18.88 -4.72 -17.11
N LEU A 449 -19.71 -5.54 -16.45
CA LEU A 449 -20.84 -6.25 -17.08
C LEU A 449 -21.96 -5.28 -17.50
N GLU A 450 -22.05 -4.12 -16.86
CA GLU A 450 -23.00 -3.06 -17.19
C GLU A 450 -22.33 -1.88 -17.94
N GLY A 451 -21.15 -2.10 -18.51
CA GLY A 451 -20.41 -1.07 -19.24
C GLY A 451 -19.60 -0.11 -18.37
N GLY A 452 -19.33 -0.50 -17.11
CA GLY A 452 -18.46 0.25 -16.19
C GLY A 452 -16.99 0.21 -16.59
N ILE A 453 -16.17 0.84 -15.75
CA ILE A 453 -14.72 0.99 -15.97
C ILE A 453 -13.90 -0.03 -15.18
N ASP A 454 -12.69 -0.31 -15.67
CA ASP A 454 -11.74 -1.16 -14.96
C ASP A 454 -11.03 -0.40 -13.82
N VAL A 455 -10.76 0.90 -14.01
CA VAL A 455 -10.03 1.70 -13.03
C VAL A 455 -10.39 3.19 -13.14
N LEU A 456 -10.49 3.86 -11.98
CA LEU A 456 -10.56 5.32 -11.88
C LEU A 456 -9.16 5.83 -11.52
N VAL A 457 -8.62 6.74 -12.32
CA VAL A 457 -7.27 7.31 -12.09
C VAL A 457 -7.40 8.77 -11.67
N VAL A 458 -6.73 9.11 -10.57
CA VAL A 458 -6.76 10.45 -9.98
C VAL A 458 -5.34 10.91 -9.61
N PRO A 459 -5.05 12.21 -9.55
CA PRO A 459 -3.85 12.67 -8.83
C PRO A 459 -3.87 12.17 -7.40
N SER A 460 -2.73 11.78 -6.82
CA SER A 460 -2.69 11.37 -5.41
C SER A 460 -2.94 12.56 -4.48
N ALA A 461 -2.49 13.75 -4.89
CA ALA A 461 -2.76 15.03 -4.23
C ALA A 461 -2.79 16.15 -5.28
N PRO A 462 -3.42 17.30 -5.01
CA PRO A 462 -3.47 18.42 -5.94
C PRO A 462 -2.19 19.27 -5.99
N CYS A 463 -1.34 19.17 -4.98
CA CYS A 463 -0.07 19.89 -4.83
C CYS A 463 0.78 19.20 -3.76
N HIS A 464 2.06 19.58 -3.65
CA HIS A 464 2.94 19.14 -2.57
C HIS A 464 3.30 20.35 -1.70
N PRO A 465 2.60 20.58 -0.58
CA PRO A 465 2.84 21.74 0.29
C PRO A 465 4.18 21.68 1.01
N THR A 466 4.69 22.85 1.36
CA THR A 466 5.77 22.99 2.33
C THR A 466 5.26 22.79 3.77
N ILE A 467 6.16 22.45 4.68
CA ILE A 467 5.88 22.38 6.12
C ILE A 467 5.37 23.73 6.62
N LYS A 468 6.00 24.83 6.18
CA LYS A 468 5.61 26.19 6.56
C LYS A 468 4.19 26.55 6.10
N GLU A 469 3.81 26.22 4.89
CA GLU A 469 2.42 26.42 4.41
C GLU A 469 1.43 25.61 5.25
N MET A 470 1.78 24.38 5.58
CA MET A 470 0.95 23.51 6.41
C MET A 470 0.80 24.01 7.86
N GLU A 471 1.82 24.68 8.41
CA GLU A 471 1.76 25.34 9.73
C GLU A 471 0.81 26.55 9.71
N VAL A 472 0.77 27.30 8.62
CA VAL A 472 -0.12 28.47 8.45
C VAL A 472 -1.58 28.04 8.26
N GLU A 473 -1.82 27.02 7.44
CA GLU A 473 -3.17 26.52 7.11
C GLU A 473 -3.36 25.04 7.41
N PRO A 474 -3.25 24.61 8.67
CA PRO A 474 -3.17 23.18 9.01
C PRO A 474 -4.46 22.38 8.78
N ILE A 475 -5.60 23.01 8.58
CA ILE A 475 -6.91 22.36 8.37
C ILE A 475 -7.30 22.46 6.89
N SER A 476 -7.39 23.66 6.32
CA SER A 476 -7.83 23.89 4.94
C SER A 476 -6.89 23.24 3.92
N LEU A 477 -5.56 23.41 4.10
CA LEU A 477 -4.57 22.83 3.21
C LEU A 477 -4.49 21.30 3.35
N ASN A 478 -4.67 20.78 4.57
CA ASN A 478 -4.78 19.33 4.78
C ASN A 478 -6.01 18.72 4.07
N ALA A 479 -7.17 19.40 4.13
CA ALA A 479 -8.36 18.99 3.40
C ALA A 479 -8.12 19.03 1.88
N LYS A 480 -7.48 20.09 1.39
CA LYS A 480 -7.07 20.22 -0.02
C LYS A 480 -6.19 19.06 -0.47
N VAL A 481 -5.15 18.69 0.31
CA VAL A 481 -4.25 17.56 0.01
C VAL A 481 -5.05 16.26 -0.18
N GLY A 482 -6.12 16.04 0.60
CA GLY A 482 -6.94 14.83 0.54
C GLY A 482 -8.03 14.80 -0.54
N THR A 483 -8.20 15.85 -1.35
CA THR A 483 -9.31 15.99 -2.30
C THR A 483 -9.58 14.74 -3.14
N PHE A 484 -8.55 14.06 -3.62
CA PHE A 484 -8.67 12.90 -4.49
C PHE A 484 -8.62 11.55 -3.74
N THR A 485 -8.33 11.56 -2.44
CA THR A 485 -8.15 10.32 -1.68
C THR A 485 -9.26 10.02 -0.68
N HIS A 486 -10.00 11.04 -0.23
CA HIS A 486 -11.02 10.92 0.83
C HIS A 486 -12.12 9.91 0.48
N ALA A 487 -12.63 9.93 -0.75
CA ALA A 487 -13.74 9.08 -1.18
C ALA A 487 -13.43 7.58 -1.07
N ALA A 488 -12.20 7.18 -1.36
CA ALA A 488 -11.86 5.78 -1.56
C ALA A 488 -12.21 4.87 -0.36
N ASN A 489 -11.99 5.35 0.87
CA ASN A 489 -12.35 4.58 2.06
C ASN A 489 -13.85 4.64 2.38
N VAL A 490 -14.48 5.80 2.13
CA VAL A 490 -15.90 6.01 2.40
C VAL A 490 -16.78 5.08 1.56
N VAL A 491 -16.42 4.89 0.29
CA VAL A 491 -17.17 4.03 -0.66
C VAL A 491 -16.48 2.69 -0.96
N ASP A 492 -15.57 2.26 -0.07
CA ASP A 492 -14.96 0.92 -0.08
C ASP A 492 -14.21 0.57 -1.38
N LEU A 493 -13.38 1.48 -1.90
CA LEU A 493 -12.50 1.21 -3.03
C LEU A 493 -11.16 0.65 -2.55
N CYS A 494 -10.51 -0.18 -3.37
CA CYS A 494 -9.07 -0.42 -3.28
C CYS A 494 -8.30 0.66 -4.05
N GLY A 495 -6.99 0.81 -3.81
CA GLY A 495 -6.21 1.82 -4.51
C GLY A 495 -4.71 1.69 -4.39
N VAL A 496 -4.02 2.02 -5.47
CA VAL A 496 -2.56 1.99 -5.56
C VAL A 496 -2.06 3.36 -6.01
N SER A 497 -1.21 3.99 -5.21
CA SER A 497 -0.49 5.21 -5.56
C SER A 497 0.91 4.86 -6.06
N VAL A 498 1.29 5.43 -7.20
CA VAL A 498 2.63 5.28 -7.79
C VAL A 498 3.17 6.62 -8.25
N ASN A 499 4.48 6.73 -8.36
CA ASN A 499 5.11 7.90 -8.97
C ASN A 499 4.83 7.92 -10.49
N ALA A 500 4.38 9.06 -10.99
CA ALA A 500 4.04 9.25 -12.41
C ALA A 500 4.81 10.41 -13.08
N GLY A 501 5.73 11.02 -12.35
CA GLY A 501 6.56 12.11 -12.87
C GLY A 501 7.20 12.94 -11.76
N TRP A 502 7.83 14.02 -12.19
CA TRP A 502 8.60 14.89 -11.31
C TRP A 502 8.30 16.36 -11.60
N VAL A 503 8.18 17.15 -10.54
CA VAL A 503 8.05 18.60 -10.60
C VAL A 503 9.39 19.21 -10.28
N GLU A 504 9.91 20.09 -11.16
CA GLU A 504 11.12 20.85 -10.87
C GLU A 504 10.88 21.82 -9.71
N ASN A 505 11.83 21.89 -8.77
CA ASN A 505 11.81 22.77 -7.61
C ASN A 505 13.19 23.39 -7.42
N GLU A 506 13.29 24.51 -6.71
CA GLU A 506 14.55 25.22 -6.47
C GLU A 506 15.65 24.35 -5.82
N GLY A 507 15.26 23.33 -5.03
CA GLY A 507 16.17 22.39 -4.37
C GLY A 507 16.34 21.04 -5.08
N GLY A 508 15.74 20.82 -6.26
CA GLY A 508 15.74 19.53 -6.97
C GLY A 508 14.40 19.18 -7.58
N LYS A 509 14.03 17.91 -7.57
CA LYS A 509 12.77 17.41 -8.12
C LYS A 509 11.88 16.85 -7.02
N LEU A 510 10.59 17.16 -7.04
CA LEU A 510 9.57 16.58 -6.18
C LEU A 510 8.75 15.55 -6.94
N PRO A 511 8.40 14.39 -6.34
CA PRO A 511 7.63 13.37 -7.02
C PRO A 511 6.17 13.82 -7.22
N PHE A 512 5.61 13.44 -8.37
CA PHE A 512 4.20 13.55 -8.68
C PHE A 512 3.56 12.16 -8.69
N GLY A 513 2.63 11.90 -7.77
CA GLY A 513 1.94 10.63 -7.67
C GLY A 513 0.55 10.65 -8.31
N ILE A 514 0.17 9.54 -8.93
CA ILE A 514 -1.21 9.24 -9.31
C ILE A 514 -1.72 8.01 -8.56
N THR A 515 -3.01 7.97 -8.30
CA THR A 515 -3.67 6.86 -7.63
C THR A 515 -4.65 6.18 -8.59
N PHE A 516 -4.51 4.87 -8.72
CA PHE A 516 -5.43 3.98 -9.42
C PHE A 516 -6.42 3.43 -8.40
N LEU A 517 -7.71 3.63 -8.63
CA LEU A 517 -8.78 3.19 -7.75
C LEU A 517 -9.64 2.14 -8.45
N GLY A 518 -9.95 1.07 -7.75
CA GLY A 518 -10.87 0.02 -8.19
C GLY A 518 -12.00 -0.19 -7.21
N GLY A 519 -13.06 -0.83 -7.65
CA GLY A 519 -14.15 -1.27 -6.78
C GLY A 519 -13.66 -2.26 -5.72
N SER A 520 -14.49 -2.53 -4.73
CA SER A 520 -14.20 -3.49 -3.68
C SER A 520 -13.88 -4.88 -4.26
N GLY A 521 -12.72 -5.44 -3.90
CA GLY A 521 -12.25 -6.75 -4.39
C GLY A 521 -11.53 -6.73 -5.74
N MET A 522 -11.31 -5.56 -6.34
CA MET A 522 -10.58 -5.43 -7.62
C MET A 522 -9.07 -5.25 -7.43
N ASP A 523 -8.53 -5.61 -6.29
CA ASP A 523 -7.13 -5.39 -5.90
C ASP A 523 -6.14 -5.94 -6.92
N GLY A 524 -6.29 -7.21 -7.32
CA GLY A 524 -5.45 -7.86 -8.32
C GLY A 524 -5.50 -7.16 -9.67
N LYS A 525 -6.70 -6.82 -10.14
CA LYS A 525 -6.92 -6.10 -11.41
C LYS A 525 -6.26 -4.73 -11.42
N VAL A 526 -6.41 -3.97 -10.32
CA VAL A 526 -5.78 -2.64 -10.20
C VAL A 526 -4.27 -2.76 -10.23
N LEU A 527 -3.70 -3.70 -9.46
CA LEU A 527 -2.26 -3.97 -9.46
C LEU A 527 -1.73 -4.35 -10.86
N ASP A 528 -2.48 -5.15 -11.63
CA ASP A 528 -2.09 -5.54 -12.98
C ASP A 528 -2.11 -4.35 -13.96
N ILE A 529 -3.13 -3.48 -13.87
CA ILE A 529 -3.20 -2.27 -14.70
C ILE A 529 -2.06 -1.31 -14.34
N VAL A 530 -1.74 -1.17 -13.05
CA VAL A 530 -0.58 -0.37 -12.60
C VAL A 530 0.73 -0.95 -13.12
N ALA A 531 0.88 -2.28 -13.16
CA ALA A 531 2.06 -2.92 -13.74
C ALA A 531 2.23 -2.62 -15.24
N VAL A 532 1.13 -2.53 -15.99
CA VAL A 532 1.16 -2.11 -17.41
C VAL A 532 1.54 -0.63 -17.57
N PHE A 533 1.07 0.23 -16.66
CA PHE A 533 1.47 1.64 -16.64
C PHE A 533 2.96 1.79 -16.28
N GLY A 534 3.48 0.93 -15.40
CA GLY A 534 4.84 0.96 -14.86
C GLY A 534 4.99 1.93 -13.69
N ASP A 535 5.68 1.48 -12.68
CA ASP A 535 6.16 2.31 -11.58
C ASP A 535 7.46 2.99 -12.04
N THR A 536 7.34 4.19 -12.59
CA THR A 536 8.51 4.92 -13.07
C THR A 536 9.20 5.64 -11.90
N VAL A 537 10.20 4.96 -11.31
CA VAL A 537 11.25 5.68 -10.58
C VAL A 537 12.31 6.07 -11.61
N GLU A 538 12.47 7.36 -11.93
CA GLU A 538 13.63 7.82 -12.67
C GLU A 538 14.88 7.47 -11.84
N GLU A 539 15.76 6.64 -12.40
CA GLU A 539 17.11 6.48 -11.86
C GLU A 539 17.79 7.85 -11.92
N GLY A 540 18.11 8.41 -10.75
CA GLY A 540 18.86 9.65 -10.66
C GLY A 540 18.15 10.86 -10.05
N ALA A 541 16.92 10.75 -9.57
CA ALA A 541 16.35 11.80 -8.72
C ALA A 541 17.14 11.87 -7.40
N GLN A 542 17.74 13.03 -7.14
CA GLN A 542 18.58 13.22 -5.95
C GLN A 542 17.73 13.22 -4.69
N LYS A 543 17.98 12.27 -3.79
CA LYS A 543 17.49 12.25 -2.42
C LYS A 543 18.41 13.05 -1.50
N LEU A 544 17.88 13.53 -0.40
CA LEU A 544 18.65 14.26 0.64
C LEU A 544 19.64 13.36 1.35
#